data_6b93a7dc1cd3c0e1d57b919627b84c6f
#
_entry.id   6b93a7dc1cd3c0e1d57b919627b84c6f
#
_cell.length_a   1.000
_cell.length_b   1.000
_cell.length_c   1.000
_cell.angle_alpha   90.00
_cell.angle_beta   90.00
_cell.angle_gamma   90.00
#
_symmetry.space_group_name_H-M   'P 1'
#
loop_
_entity.id
_entity.type
_entity.pdbx_description
1 polymer ?
#
loop_
_entity_poly.entity_id
_entity_poly.type
_entity_poly.pdbx_seq_one_letter_code
_entity_poly.pdbx_strand_id
1 'polypeptide(L)'
;MLSGKHILLIIGGGIAVYKSLELIRRLQDQGARVTPVLTRAGEEFVTPLSVSALAGNAVHRDLFDLTAEAEMGHIQLSRSADLLVVAPATADLMAKMAQGHANDLASTLLLATDTPILLAPAMNVRMWEHPATQRNLTQLRNDGVSVVGPNEGGMACGEYGAGRLAEPEEIIAAITTRLAAGPLAGKRIIVTSGPTHEPIDPVRYIANRSSGAQGTAVARALRALGAEVVFITGPATVRPPEGVQVVPVETARDMHAAVQAALPADAGVFAAAVADWRVASASDRKLKKTKDGMPRLAFEENPDILREVASQTQDRPGLVVGFAAETNDVVEHATAKRLRKGCDWIVANDVSPATGIMGGAENTVILITAEGEEHWPRMPKDQVAQRLAEKIAATLTPPVSGG
;
A
#
# COMPACT_ATOMS: atom_id res chain seq x y z
N MET A 1 -7.87 -4.84 -8.55
CA MET A 1 -7.92 -3.48 -9.14
C MET A 1 -6.54 -2.86 -9.03
N LEU A 2 -6.04 -2.27 -10.11
CA LEU A 2 -4.70 -1.67 -10.18
C LEU A 2 -4.73 -0.14 -10.00
N SER A 3 -5.80 0.38 -9.41
CA SER A 3 -5.98 1.82 -9.19
C SER A 3 -4.80 2.44 -8.43
N GLY A 4 -4.23 3.51 -9.00
CA GLY A 4 -3.09 4.22 -8.44
C GLY A 4 -1.73 3.52 -8.60
N LYS A 5 -1.68 2.33 -9.21
CA LYS A 5 -0.43 1.63 -9.50
C LYS A 5 0.23 2.16 -10.76
N HIS A 6 1.54 2.24 -10.75
CA HIS A 6 2.36 2.66 -11.87
C HIS A 6 3.16 1.48 -12.44
N ILE A 7 2.96 1.20 -13.72
CA ILE A 7 3.61 0.11 -14.43
C ILE A 7 4.53 0.69 -15.49
N LEU A 8 5.82 0.35 -15.44
CA LEU A 8 6.77 0.62 -16.52
C LEU A 8 6.76 -0.58 -17.46
N LEU A 9 6.18 -0.39 -18.67
CA LEU A 9 6.01 -1.46 -19.64
C LEU A 9 7.11 -1.39 -20.70
N ILE A 10 8.04 -2.33 -20.68
CA ILE A 10 9.10 -2.50 -21.67
C ILE A 10 8.57 -3.41 -22.80
N ILE A 11 8.55 -2.89 -24.03
CA ILE A 11 8.01 -3.57 -25.20
C ILE A 11 9.17 -4.05 -26.08
N GLY A 12 9.45 -5.36 -26.04
CA GLY A 12 10.44 -6.01 -26.90
C GLY A 12 9.94 -6.21 -28.33
N GLY A 13 10.85 -6.60 -29.26
CA GLY A 13 10.52 -6.84 -30.66
C GLY A 13 9.80 -8.17 -30.88
N GLY A 14 9.03 -8.26 -31.96
CA GLY A 14 8.36 -9.48 -32.41
C GLY A 14 6.89 -9.29 -32.72
N ILE A 15 6.31 -10.20 -33.51
CA ILE A 15 4.93 -10.08 -33.96
C ILE A 15 3.92 -9.98 -32.80
N ALA A 16 4.25 -10.54 -31.64
CA ALA A 16 3.38 -10.52 -30.46
C ALA A 16 3.20 -9.14 -29.82
N VAL A 17 3.92 -8.11 -30.28
CA VAL A 17 3.81 -6.71 -29.79
C VAL A 17 2.38 -6.17 -29.87
N TYR A 18 1.56 -6.62 -30.83
CA TYR A 18 0.16 -6.18 -30.92
C TYR A 18 -0.63 -6.44 -29.63
N LYS A 19 -0.31 -7.51 -28.87
CA LYS A 19 -0.93 -7.79 -27.57
C LYS A 19 -0.51 -6.77 -26.51
N SER A 20 0.67 -6.18 -26.63
CA SER A 20 1.15 -5.16 -25.69
C SER A 20 0.33 -3.87 -25.80
N LEU A 21 -0.17 -3.55 -27.02
CA LEU A 21 -1.08 -2.42 -27.21
C LEU A 21 -2.42 -2.64 -26.48
N GLU A 22 -2.95 -3.86 -26.58
CA GLU A 22 -4.16 -4.24 -25.84
C GLU A 22 -3.91 -4.27 -24.32
N LEU A 23 -2.75 -4.79 -23.90
CA LEU A 23 -2.34 -4.80 -22.50
C LEU A 23 -2.31 -3.38 -21.89
N ILE A 24 -1.76 -2.39 -22.60
CA ILE A 24 -1.76 -0.99 -22.16
C ILE A 24 -3.18 -0.52 -21.87
N ARG A 25 -4.11 -0.67 -22.82
CA ARG A 25 -5.49 -0.23 -22.67
C ARG A 25 -6.17 -0.90 -21.46
N ARG A 26 -6.05 -2.24 -21.35
CA ARG A 26 -6.68 -2.99 -20.27
C ARG A 26 -6.11 -2.68 -18.88
N LEU A 27 -4.82 -2.38 -18.77
CA LEU A 27 -4.21 -1.92 -17.52
C LEU A 27 -4.77 -0.56 -17.10
N GLN A 28 -4.95 0.36 -18.06
CA GLN A 28 -5.56 1.67 -17.80
C GLN A 28 -7.04 1.55 -17.42
N ASP A 29 -7.81 0.65 -18.08
CA ASP A 29 -9.19 0.35 -17.70
C ASP A 29 -9.32 -0.14 -16.24
N GLN A 30 -8.24 -0.75 -15.68
CA GLN A 30 -8.16 -1.13 -14.27
C GLN A 30 -7.59 -0.03 -13.36
N GLY A 31 -7.35 1.16 -13.90
CA GLY A 31 -6.89 2.34 -13.14
C GLY A 31 -5.37 2.42 -12.95
N ALA A 32 -4.57 1.60 -13.66
CA ALA A 32 -3.12 1.70 -13.62
C ALA A 32 -2.62 2.84 -14.52
N ARG A 33 -1.55 3.51 -14.09
CA ARG A 33 -0.74 4.36 -14.96
C ARG A 33 0.29 3.49 -15.69
N VAL A 34 0.38 3.61 -17.02
CA VAL A 34 1.36 2.86 -17.82
C VAL A 34 2.34 3.82 -18.47
N THR A 35 3.63 3.64 -18.22
CA THR A 35 4.72 4.36 -18.90
C THR A 35 5.43 3.38 -19.84
N PRO A 36 5.33 3.54 -21.15
CA PRO A 36 5.92 2.63 -22.12
C PRO A 36 7.38 2.94 -22.41
N VAL A 37 8.17 1.87 -22.49
CA VAL A 37 9.54 1.87 -23.01
C VAL A 37 9.56 0.98 -24.24
N LEU A 38 9.82 1.54 -25.40
CA LEU A 38 9.80 0.81 -26.68
C LEU A 38 11.24 0.55 -27.12
N THR A 39 11.59 -0.73 -27.25
CA THR A 39 12.92 -1.11 -27.77
C THR A 39 13.01 -0.83 -29.27
N ARG A 40 14.23 -0.63 -29.78
CA ARG A 40 14.46 -0.47 -31.22
C ARG A 40 13.88 -1.63 -32.04
N ALA A 41 14.00 -2.85 -31.55
CA ALA A 41 13.38 -4.01 -32.20
C ALA A 41 11.83 -3.98 -32.12
N GLY A 42 11.27 -3.36 -31.09
CA GLY A 42 9.81 -3.16 -30.98
C GLY A 42 9.27 -2.15 -32.00
N GLU A 43 10.05 -1.12 -32.34
CA GLU A 43 9.69 -0.10 -33.33
C GLU A 43 9.47 -0.66 -34.75
N GLU A 44 10.06 -1.81 -35.06
CA GLU A 44 9.86 -2.49 -36.35
C GLU A 44 8.44 -3.11 -36.47
N PHE A 45 7.71 -3.25 -35.37
CA PHE A 45 6.38 -3.88 -35.34
C PHE A 45 5.26 -2.92 -34.98
N VAL A 46 5.55 -1.85 -34.21
CA VAL A 46 4.60 -0.80 -33.82
C VAL A 46 5.27 0.55 -33.83
N THR A 47 4.51 1.60 -34.13
CA THR A 47 5.08 2.95 -34.09
C THR A 47 5.05 3.55 -32.69
N PRO A 48 6.04 4.38 -32.31
CA PRO A 48 6.00 5.14 -31.06
C PRO A 48 4.71 5.96 -30.91
N LEU A 49 4.20 6.50 -32.03
CA LEU A 49 2.95 7.26 -32.04
C LEU A 49 1.75 6.41 -31.60
N SER A 50 1.64 5.17 -32.08
CA SER A 50 0.55 4.26 -31.68
C SER A 50 0.62 3.92 -30.19
N VAL A 51 1.83 3.66 -29.69
CA VAL A 51 2.07 3.34 -28.26
C VAL A 51 1.75 4.56 -27.38
N SER A 52 2.22 5.75 -27.77
CA SER A 52 1.97 7.00 -27.03
C SER A 52 0.48 7.35 -27.00
N ALA A 53 -0.22 7.19 -28.11
CA ALA A 53 -1.65 7.49 -28.21
C ALA A 53 -2.48 6.59 -27.30
N LEU A 54 -2.12 5.31 -27.16
CA LEU A 54 -2.79 4.37 -26.25
C LEU A 54 -2.41 4.59 -24.78
N ALA A 55 -1.13 4.85 -24.52
CA ALA A 55 -0.66 5.04 -23.15
C ALA A 55 -1.03 6.40 -22.54
N GLY A 56 -1.36 7.39 -23.38
CA GLY A 56 -1.58 8.77 -22.95
C GLY A 56 -0.33 9.43 -22.34
N ASN A 57 0.84 8.85 -22.59
CA ASN A 57 2.14 9.28 -22.06
C ASN A 57 3.21 9.25 -23.17
N ALA A 58 4.34 9.95 -22.93
CA ALA A 58 5.52 9.85 -23.79
C ALA A 58 6.06 8.41 -23.81
N VAL A 59 6.60 8.01 -24.96
CA VAL A 59 7.27 6.71 -25.13
C VAL A 59 8.77 6.93 -24.99
N HIS A 60 9.38 6.26 -24.04
CA HIS A 60 10.83 6.29 -23.86
C HIS A 60 11.50 5.27 -24.80
N ARG A 61 12.57 5.67 -25.49
CA ARG A 61 13.23 4.85 -26.50
C ARG A 61 14.74 4.83 -26.38
N ASP A 62 15.34 6.01 -26.23
CA ASP A 62 16.78 6.22 -26.28
C ASP A 62 17.37 6.45 -24.89
N LEU A 63 18.52 5.83 -24.64
CA LEU A 63 19.25 5.98 -23.38
C LEU A 63 19.79 7.41 -23.18
N PHE A 64 20.06 8.11 -24.28
CA PHE A 64 20.70 9.44 -24.32
C PHE A 64 19.74 10.52 -24.88
N ASP A 65 18.46 10.42 -24.61
CA ASP A 65 17.51 11.49 -24.93
C ASP A 65 17.72 12.67 -23.96
N LEU A 66 18.30 13.77 -24.46
CA LEU A 66 18.63 14.96 -23.66
C LEU A 66 17.40 15.60 -23.00
N THR A 67 16.22 15.44 -23.57
CA THR A 67 14.97 15.99 -23.02
C THR A 67 14.47 15.11 -21.87
N ALA A 68 14.49 13.81 -22.06
CA ALA A 68 14.11 12.84 -21.03
C ALA A 68 15.11 12.80 -19.85
N GLU A 69 16.42 12.94 -20.11
CA GLU A 69 17.46 13.00 -19.08
C GLU A 69 17.35 14.26 -18.21
N ALA A 70 16.93 15.38 -18.78
CA ALA A 70 16.73 16.65 -18.07
C ALA A 70 15.45 16.66 -17.22
N GLU A 71 14.40 15.93 -17.63
CA GLU A 71 13.12 15.86 -16.92
C GLU A 71 13.10 14.72 -15.87
N MET A 72 13.64 13.55 -16.22
CA MET A 72 13.65 12.39 -15.31
C MET A 72 14.72 11.39 -15.77
N GLY A 73 15.89 11.37 -15.12
CA GLY A 73 16.96 10.41 -15.42
C GLY A 73 16.50 8.95 -15.39
N HIS A 74 17.11 8.10 -16.21
CA HIS A 74 16.75 6.67 -16.36
C HIS A 74 16.66 5.91 -15.01
N ILE A 75 17.49 6.26 -14.02
CA ILE A 75 17.42 5.68 -12.67
C ILE A 75 16.11 6.06 -11.98
N GLN A 76 15.70 7.33 -12.08
CA GLN A 76 14.45 7.78 -11.48
C GLN A 76 13.24 7.18 -12.19
N LEU A 77 13.30 7.01 -13.51
CA LEU A 77 12.26 6.34 -14.29
C LEU A 77 12.04 4.90 -13.81
N SER A 78 13.11 4.11 -13.63
CA SER A 78 13.01 2.72 -13.17
C SER A 78 12.43 2.60 -11.76
N ARG A 79 12.74 3.56 -10.86
CA ARG A 79 12.30 3.58 -9.47
C ARG A 79 10.92 4.21 -9.24
N SER A 80 10.40 4.90 -10.24
CA SER A 80 9.08 5.55 -10.14
C SER A 80 7.90 4.59 -10.28
N ALA A 81 8.14 3.36 -10.77
CA ALA A 81 7.13 2.35 -11.01
C ALA A 81 6.96 1.39 -9.81
N ASP A 82 5.74 0.87 -9.63
CA ASP A 82 5.46 -0.23 -8.69
C ASP A 82 5.89 -1.59 -9.24
N LEU A 83 5.96 -1.72 -10.57
CA LEU A 83 6.34 -2.95 -11.26
C LEU A 83 6.91 -2.63 -12.64
N LEU A 84 8.02 -3.29 -13.01
CA LEU A 84 8.51 -3.34 -14.39
C LEU A 84 7.94 -4.58 -15.07
N VAL A 85 7.29 -4.40 -16.21
CA VAL A 85 6.74 -5.49 -17.03
C VAL A 85 7.43 -5.51 -18.38
N VAL A 86 7.96 -6.67 -18.79
CA VAL A 86 8.56 -6.85 -20.12
C VAL A 86 7.63 -7.73 -20.95
N ALA A 87 6.94 -7.16 -21.89
CA ALA A 87 5.97 -7.85 -22.75
C ALA A 87 5.96 -7.25 -24.17
N PRO A 88 6.42 -8.00 -25.19
CA PRO A 88 7.07 -9.30 -25.13
C PRO A 88 8.49 -9.25 -24.55
N ALA A 89 8.87 -10.26 -23.76
CA ALA A 89 10.26 -10.49 -23.39
C ALA A 89 10.90 -11.43 -24.43
N THR A 90 11.80 -10.86 -25.25
CA THR A 90 12.53 -11.64 -26.28
C THR A 90 13.68 -12.42 -25.65
N ALA A 91 14.19 -13.44 -26.37
CA ALA A 91 15.38 -14.18 -25.96
C ALA A 91 16.60 -13.25 -25.75
N ASP A 92 16.73 -12.20 -26.59
CA ASP A 92 17.79 -11.18 -26.46
C ASP A 92 17.66 -10.39 -25.16
N LEU A 93 16.48 -9.88 -24.82
CA LEU A 93 16.26 -9.14 -23.57
C LEU A 93 16.50 -10.03 -22.35
N MET A 94 16.02 -11.28 -22.39
CA MET A 94 16.28 -12.25 -21.31
C MET A 94 17.77 -12.55 -21.15
N ALA A 95 18.50 -12.68 -22.25
CA ALA A 95 19.95 -12.90 -22.23
C ALA A 95 20.68 -11.69 -21.67
N LYS A 96 20.33 -10.47 -22.10
CA LYS A 96 20.92 -9.22 -21.59
C LYS A 96 20.71 -9.09 -20.08
N MET A 97 19.51 -9.34 -19.61
CA MET A 97 19.21 -9.31 -18.17
C MET A 97 20.06 -10.32 -17.39
N ALA A 98 20.05 -11.59 -17.82
CA ALA A 98 20.77 -12.66 -17.13
C ALA A 98 22.31 -12.47 -17.13
N GLN A 99 22.85 -11.70 -18.06
CA GLN A 99 24.28 -11.40 -18.19
C GLN A 99 24.67 -10.01 -17.69
N GLY A 100 23.71 -9.19 -17.23
CA GLY A 100 23.99 -7.84 -16.72
C GLY A 100 24.39 -6.83 -17.80
N HIS A 101 23.89 -6.96 -19.04
CA HIS A 101 24.15 -5.99 -20.08
C HIS A 101 23.27 -4.74 -19.90
N ALA A 102 23.84 -3.56 -20.19
CA ALA A 102 23.17 -2.26 -20.11
C ALA A 102 23.57 -1.37 -21.30
N ASN A 103 23.34 -1.86 -22.52
CA ASN A 103 23.75 -1.20 -23.76
C ASN A 103 22.61 -0.48 -24.51
N ASP A 104 21.39 -0.54 -23.98
CA ASP A 104 20.22 0.20 -24.43
C ASP A 104 19.36 0.61 -23.22
N LEU A 105 18.36 1.46 -23.46
CA LEU A 105 17.51 1.97 -22.39
C LEU A 105 16.80 0.83 -21.62
N ALA A 106 16.22 -0.14 -22.32
CA ALA A 106 15.50 -1.25 -21.71
C ALA A 106 16.40 -2.08 -20.78
N SER A 107 17.56 -2.52 -21.26
CA SER A 107 18.52 -3.30 -20.46
C SER A 107 19.12 -2.48 -19.31
N THR A 108 19.33 -1.17 -19.49
CA THR A 108 19.82 -0.28 -18.43
C THR A 108 18.77 -0.14 -17.31
N LEU A 109 17.51 0.09 -17.65
CA LEU A 109 16.41 0.17 -16.68
C LEU A 109 16.27 -1.13 -15.88
N LEU A 110 16.34 -2.28 -16.55
CA LEU A 110 16.22 -3.60 -15.93
C LEU A 110 17.40 -3.94 -14.99
N LEU A 111 18.61 -3.42 -15.27
CA LEU A 111 19.77 -3.60 -14.39
C LEU A 111 19.81 -2.60 -13.23
N ALA A 112 19.30 -1.36 -13.45
CA ALA A 112 19.38 -0.27 -12.46
C ALA A 112 18.23 -0.24 -11.47
N THR A 113 17.22 -1.13 -11.61
CA THR A 113 16.01 -1.11 -10.77
C THR A 113 16.14 -1.98 -9.54
N ASP A 114 15.54 -1.49 -8.45
CA ASP A 114 15.19 -2.26 -7.25
C ASP A 114 13.70 -2.64 -7.20
N THR A 115 12.94 -2.19 -8.22
CA THR A 115 11.51 -2.51 -8.40
C THR A 115 11.34 -3.94 -8.91
N PRO A 116 10.32 -4.69 -8.44
CA PRO A 116 10.03 -6.03 -8.96
C PRO A 116 9.85 -6.07 -10.47
N ILE A 117 10.27 -7.19 -11.09
CA ILE A 117 10.17 -7.40 -12.55
C ILE A 117 9.28 -8.60 -12.86
N LEU A 118 8.40 -8.44 -13.85
CA LEU A 118 7.60 -9.51 -14.47
C LEU A 118 7.95 -9.63 -15.95
N LEU A 119 8.35 -10.82 -16.39
CA LEU A 119 8.60 -11.12 -17.80
C LEU A 119 7.43 -11.91 -18.38
N ALA A 120 7.01 -11.54 -19.59
CA ALA A 120 6.12 -12.30 -20.44
C ALA A 120 6.89 -12.71 -21.71
N PRO A 121 7.52 -13.90 -21.73
CA PRO A 121 8.34 -14.35 -22.85
C PRO A 121 7.53 -14.58 -24.14
N ALA A 122 8.12 -14.20 -25.27
CA ALA A 122 7.62 -14.54 -26.59
C ALA A 122 8.75 -14.72 -27.60
N MET A 123 8.84 -15.88 -28.19
CA MET A 123 9.86 -16.25 -29.19
C MET A 123 9.46 -17.53 -29.94
N ASN A 124 10.18 -17.88 -30.99
CA ASN A 124 10.02 -19.16 -31.66
C ASN A 124 10.27 -20.33 -30.70
N VAL A 125 9.59 -21.48 -30.90
CA VAL A 125 9.70 -22.66 -30.04
C VAL A 125 11.14 -23.16 -29.90
N ARG A 126 11.93 -23.15 -30.98
CA ARG A 126 13.34 -23.57 -30.94
C ARG A 126 14.22 -22.65 -30.11
N MET A 127 13.90 -21.34 -30.14
CA MET A 127 14.57 -20.36 -29.29
C MET A 127 14.18 -20.55 -27.82
N TRP A 128 12.92 -20.85 -27.55
CA TRP A 128 12.45 -21.10 -26.19
C TRP A 128 13.09 -22.37 -25.59
N GLU A 129 13.07 -23.48 -26.35
CA GLU A 129 13.66 -24.75 -25.91
C GLU A 129 15.20 -24.75 -25.89
N HIS A 130 15.83 -23.72 -26.47
CA HIS A 130 17.30 -23.68 -26.55
C HIS A 130 17.92 -23.69 -25.14
N PRO A 131 18.94 -24.54 -24.88
CA PRO A 131 19.58 -24.62 -23.57
C PRO A 131 20.06 -23.29 -23.00
N ALA A 132 20.50 -22.34 -23.83
CA ALA A 132 20.90 -21.01 -23.40
C ALA A 132 19.69 -20.22 -22.83
N THR A 133 18.54 -20.26 -23.50
CA THR A 133 17.33 -19.59 -23.05
C THR A 133 16.84 -20.18 -21.72
N GLN A 134 16.87 -21.50 -21.57
CA GLN A 134 16.47 -22.17 -20.34
C GLN A 134 17.42 -21.89 -19.16
N ARG A 135 18.73 -21.79 -19.43
CA ARG A 135 19.70 -21.33 -18.39
C ARG A 135 19.43 -19.90 -17.96
N ASN A 136 19.22 -19.00 -18.92
CA ASN A 136 18.90 -17.60 -18.63
C ASN A 136 17.60 -17.48 -17.83
N LEU A 137 16.56 -18.24 -18.20
CA LEU A 137 15.28 -18.29 -17.47
C LEU A 137 15.48 -18.74 -16.03
N THR A 138 16.25 -19.80 -15.82
CA THR A 138 16.56 -20.32 -14.48
C THR A 138 17.31 -19.29 -13.65
N GLN A 139 18.33 -18.63 -14.25
CA GLN A 139 19.06 -17.56 -13.57
C GLN A 139 18.14 -16.40 -13.18
N LEU A 140 17.33 -15.90 -14.10
CA LEU A 140 16.40 -14.80 -13.85
C LEU A 140 15.40 -15.12 -12.75
N ARG A 141 14.89 -16.36 -12.69
CA ARG A 141 14.02 -16.81 -11.60
C ARG A 141 14.74 -16.84 -10.25
N ASN A 142 15.99 -17.30 -10.22
CA ASN A 142 16.82 -17.29 -9.02
C ASN A 142 17.14 -15.87 -8.54
N ASP A 143 17.24 -14.90 -9.47
CA ASP A 143 17.42 -13.48 -9.20
C ASP A 143 16.10 -12.77 -8.77
N GLY A 144 14.99 -13.54 -8.60
CA GLY A 144 13.70 -13.02 -8.11
C GLY A 144 12.77 -12.45 -9.19
N VAL A 145 13.10 -12.63 -10.47
CA VAL A 145 12.27 -12.19 -11.59
C VAL A 145 11.08 -13.14 -11.77
N SER A 146 9.87 -12.58 -11.80
CA SER A 146 8.65 -13.34 -12.04
C SER A 146 8.44 -13.55 -13.54
N VAL A 147 7.82 -14.69 -13.92
CA VAL A 147 7.60 -15.04 -15.33
C VAL A 147 6.17 -15.57 -15.51
N VAL A 148 5.48 -15.07 -16.54
CA VAL A 148 4.14 -15.52 -16.96
C VAL A 148 4.20 -16.04 -18.40
N GLY A 149 3.70 -17.25 -18.63
CA GLY A 149 3.86 -17.91 -19.91
C GLY A 149 5.29 -18.46 -20.15
N PRO A 150 5.73 -18.66 -21.41
CA PRO A 150 4.91 -18.49 -22.63
C PRO A 150 3.85 -19.57 -22.77
N ASN A 151 2.80 -19.26 -23.55
CA ASN A 151 1.74 -20.21 -23.85
C ASN A 151 2.13 -21.13 -25.00
N GLU A 152 1.49 -22.30 -25.07
CA GLU A 152 1.62 -23.23 -26.20
C GLU A 152 0.64 -22.87 -27.32
N GLY A 153 1.01 -23.17 -28.54
CA GLY A 153 0.14 -23.01 -29.70
C GLY A 153 0.87 -22.87 -31.03
N GLY A 154 0.09 -22.70 -32.09
CA GLY A 154 0.64 -22.40 -33.41
C GLY A 154 1.28 -21.04 -33.48
N MET A 155 2.42 -20.96 -34.13
CA MET A 155 3.21 -19.73 -34.32
C MET A 155 3.09 -19.19 -35.75
N ALA A 156 3.41 -17.92 -35.96
CA ALA A 156 3.39 -17.28 -37.26
C ALA A 156 4.34 -17.95 -38.30
N CYS A 157 5.37 -18.64 -37.84
CA CYS A 157 6.30 -19.43 -38.67
C CYS A 157 5.78 -20.83 -39.02
N GLY A 158 4.58 -21.22 -38.59
CA GLY A 158 3.99 -22.55 -38.84
C GLY A 158 4.42 -23.63 -37.85
N GLU A 159 5.29 -23.35 -36.90
CA GLU A 159 5.64 -24.31 -35.84
C GLU A 159 4.59 -24.30 -34.70
N TYR A 160 4.53 -25.38 -33.93
CA TYR A 160 3.66 -25.53 -32.77
C TYR A 160 4.46 -25.86 -31.53
N GLY A 161 4.13 -25.24 -30.39
CA GLY A 161 4.76 -25.49 -29.11
C GLY A 161 4.73 -24.27 -28.18
N ALA A 162 5.51 -24.31 -27.12
CA ALA A 162 5.67 -23.20 -26.18
C ALA A 162 6.50 -22.06 -26.82
N GLY A 163 6.04 -20.81 -26.66
CA GLY A 163 6.72 -19.65 -27.20
C GLY A 163 5.80 -18.47 -27.51
N ARG A 164 4.48 -18.67 -27.45
CA ARG A 164 3.51 -17.60 -27.65
C ARG A 164 3.45 -16.70 -26.40
N LEU A 165 3.38 -15.38 -26.62
CA LEU A 165 3.09 -14.44 -25.55
C LEU A 165 1.81 -14.85 -24.81
N ALA A 166 1.86 -14.87 -23.49
CA ALA A 166 0.67 -15.02 -22.65
C ALA A 166 -0.42 -14.02 -23.05
N GLU A 167 -1.68 -14.37 -22.83
CA GLU A 167 -2.77 -13.47 -23.16
C GLU A 167 -2.77 -12.26 -22.22
N PRO A 168 -3.25 -11.07 -22.67
CA PRO A 168 -3.27 -9.87 -21.83
C PRO A 168 -3.92 -10.10 -20.47
N GLU A 169 -4.98 -10.92 -20.40
CA GLU A 169 -5.67 -11.28 -19.15
C GLU A 169 -4.77 -12.04 -18.19
N GLU A 170 -3.96 -12.96 -18.68
CA GLU A 170 -3.02 -13.76 -17.88
C GLU A 170 -1.88 -12.87 -17.34
N ILE A 171 -1.38 -11.95 -18.18
CA ILE A 171 -0.36 -10.97 -17.77
C ILE A 171 -0.94 -10.04 -16.70
N ILE A 172 -2.16 -9.54 -16.86
CA ILE A 172 -2.85 -8.70 -15.89
C ILE A 172 -3.08 -9.45 -14.57
N ALA A 173 -3.49 -10.71 -14.63
CA ALA A 173 -3.65 -11.54 -13.44
C ALA A 173 -2.31 -11.71 -12.68
N ALA A 174 -1.20 -11.95 -13.40
CA ALA A 174 0.13 -12.04 -12.81
C ALA A 174 0.59 -10.70 -12.21
N ILE A 175 0.35 -9.58 -12.90
CA ILE A 175 0.60 -8.22 -12.40
C ILE A 175 -0.19 -7.97 -11.10
N THR A 176 -1.48 -8.28 -11.13
CA THR A 176 -2.38 -8.09 -9.98
C THR A 176 -1.91 -8.92 -8.79
N THR A 177 -1.58 -10.18 -9.00
CA THR A 177 -1.03 -11.07 -7.97
C THR A 177 0.28 -10.51 -7.42
N ARG A 178 1.19 -10.06 -8.29
CA ARG A 178 2.49 -9.54 -7.87
C ARG A 178 2.37 -8.23 -7.09
N LEU A 179 1.48 -7.34 -7.50
CA LEU A 179 1.22 -6.06 -6.83
C LEU A 179 0.33 -6.20 -5.57
N ALA A 180 -0.50 -7.26 -5.50
CA ALA A 180 -1.21 -7.63 -4.29
C ALA A 180 -0.28 -8.31 -3.27
N ALA A 181 0.79 -8.97 -3.73
CA ALA A 181 1.80 -9.59 -2.89
C ALA A 181 2.80 -8.55 -2.32
N GLY A 182 2.29 -7.45 -1.74
CA GLY A 182 3.11 -6.58 -0.90
C GLY A 182 3.65 -7.33 0.32
N PRO A 183 4.60 -6.74 1.08
CA PRO A 183 5.18 -7.39 2.27
C PRO A 183 4.14 -7.77 3.33
N LEU A 184 2.93 -7.20 3.26
CA LEU A 184 1.81 -7.54 4.15
C LEU A 184 0.76 -8.43 3.49
N ALA A 185 1.05 -9.09 2.36
CA ALA A 185 0.12 -10.01 1.72
C ALA A 185 -0.25 -11.17 2.67
N GLY A 186 -1.54 -11.45 2.79
CA GLY A 186 -2.08 -12.44 3.72
C GLY A 186 -2.10 -12.00 5.18
N LYS A 187 -1.69 -10.77 5.49
CA LYS A 187 -1.77 -10.17 6.83
C LYS A 187 -3.07 -9.41 6.99
N ARG A 188 -3.78 -9.69 8.07
CA ARG A 188 -5.00 -8.98 8.47
C ARG A 188 -4.69 -7.95 9.53
N ILE A 189 -5.07 -6.68 9.30
CA ILE A 189 -4.74 -5.57 10.19
C ILE A 189 -6.00 -4.77 10.51
N ILE A 190 -6.27 -4.57 11.80
CA ILE A 190 -7.34 -3.71 12.29
C ILE A 190 -6.80 -2.28 12.40
N VAL A 191 -7.55 -1.30 11.89
CA VAL A 191 -7.24 0.13 12.07
C VAL A 191 -8.48 0.83 12.62
N THR A 192 -8.39 1.42 13.81
CA THR A 192 -9.44 2.31 14.32
C THR A 192 -9.15 3.76 13.97
N SER A 193 -10.19 4.53 13.62
CA SER A 193 -10.06 5.90 13.14
C SER A 193 -11.24 6.78 13.55
N GLY A 194 -11.08 8.09 13.40
CA GLY A 194 -12.14 9.06 13.72
C GLY A 194 -12.41 9.24 15.21
N PRO A 195 -13.31 10.15 15.58
CA PRO A 195 -13.80 10.32 16.95
C PRO A 195 -14.90 9.31 17.25
N THR A 196 -15.17 9.03 18.53
CA THR A 196 -16.45 8.49 18.97
C THR A 196 -17.37 9.61 19.43
N HIS A 197 -18.67 9.43 19.23
CA HIS A 197 -19.73 10.34 19.68
C HIS A 197 -20.52 9.66 20.78
N GLU A 198 -20.42 10.18 22.00
CA GLU A 198 -21.15 9.64 23.15
C GLU A 198 -22.42 10.47 23.37
N PRO A 199 -23.60 9.94 23.07
CA PRO A 199 -24.83 10.70 23.10
C PRO A 199 -25.20 11.16 24.51
N ILE A 200 -25.60 12.42 24.64
CA ILE A 200 -26.25 12.98 25.81
C ILE A 200 -27.78 12.90 25.61
N ASP A 201 -28.22 13.30 24.43
CA ASP A 201 -29.60 13.24 23.94
C ASP A 201 -29.59 13.22 22.38
N PRO A 202 -30.72 13.14 21.69
CA PRO A 202 -30.74 13.08 20.22
C PRO A 202 -30.08 14.27 19.48
N VAL A 203 -29.67 15.31 20.20
CA VAL A 203 -29.14 16.55 19.62
C VAL A 203 -27.68 16.82 20.04
N ARG A 204 -27.25 16.31 21.20
CA ARG A 204 -25.98 16.64 21.80
C ARG A 204 -25.21 15.37 22.16
N TYR A 205 -23.89 15.44 21.98
CA TYR A 205 -22.95 14.36 22.29
C TYR A 205 -21.65 14.90 22.84
N ILE A 206 -20.84 14.04 23.48
CA ILE A 206 -19.46 14.28 23.87
C ILE A 206 -18.57 13.62 22.81
N ALA A 207 -17.55 14.33 22.36
CA ALA A 207 -16.59 13.79 21.42
C ALA A 207 -15.23 14.46 21.54
N ASN A 208 -14.17 13.75 21.23
CA ASN A 208 -12.85 14.30 21.03
C ASN A 208 -12.71 14.92 19.63
N ARG A 209 -11.91 15.97 19.48
CA ARG A 209 -11.65 16.57 18.17
C ARG A 209 -10.75 15.64 17.35
N SER A 210 -11.28 15.10 16.26
CA SER A 210 -10.52 14.29 15.30
C SER A 210 -11.18 14.35 13.93
N SER A 211 -10.37 14.47 12.88
CA SER A 211 -10.84 14.37 11.49
C SER A 211 -10.79 12.94 10.95
N GLY A 212 -10.10 12.03 11.64
CA GLY A 212 -9.82 10.68 11.16
C GLY A 212 -8.67 10.59 10.14
N ALA A 213 -8.06 11.72 9.75
CA ALA A 213 -7.07 11.77 8.66
C ALA A 213 -5.87 10.85 8.87
N GLN A 214 -5.31 10.78 10.09
CA GLN A 214 -4.13 9.96 10.35
C GLN A 214 -4.47 8.46 10.25
N GLY A 215 -5.57 8.00 10.86
CA GLY A 215 -6.01 6.60 10.75
C GLY A 215 -6.35 6.20 9.31
N THR A 216 -7.01 7.10 8.56
CA THR A 216 -7.30 6.89 7.13
C THR A 216 -6.01 6.77 6.30
N ALA A 217 -5.01 7.61 6.54
CA ALA A 217 -3.72 7.54 5.85
C ALA A 217 -2.98 6.22 6.16
N VAL A 218 -2.98 5.79 7.45
CA VAL A 218 -2.37 4.51 7.86
C VAL A 218 -3.07 3.32 7.20
N ALA A 219 -4.40 3.29 7.19
CA ALA A 219 -5.16 2.22 6.53
C ALA A 219 -4.86 2.14 5.02
N ARG A 220 -4.74 3.29 4.35
CA ARG A 220 -4.33 3.37 2.94
C ARG A 220 -2.93 2.82 2.71
N ALA A 221 -1.96 3.21 3.53
CA ALA A 221 -0.56 2.76 3.42
C ALA A 221 -0.43 1.26 3.66
N LEU A 222 -1.09 0.70 4.69
CA LEU A 222 -1.11 -0.74 4.97
C LEU A 222 -1.74 -1.53 3.82
N ARG A 223 -2.85 -1.02 3.26
CA ARG A 223 -3.50 -1.62 2.09
C ARG A 223 -2.60 -1.60 0.86
N ALA A 224 -1.85 -0.51 0.65
CA ALA A 224 -0.89 -0.40 -0.45
C ALA A 224 0.25 -1.42 -0.33
N LEU A 225 0.63 -1.80 0.89
CA LEU A 225 1.59 -2.87 1.17
C LEU A 225 0.97 -4.29 1.14
N GLY A 226 -0.29 -4.43 0.73
CA GLY A 226 -0.95 -5.72 0.49
C GLY A 226 -1.75 -6.28 1.67
N ALA A 227 -1.88 -5.55 2.79
CA ALA A 227 -2.66 -6.01 3.93
C ALA A 227 -4.17 -6.09 3.62
N GLU A 228 -4.85 -7.05 4.24
CA GLU A 228 -6.30 -7.04 4.44
C GLU A 228 -6.61 -6.12 5.61
N VAL A 229 -7.16 -4.92 5.33
CA VAL A 229 -7.41 -3.92 6.35
C VAL A 229 -8.88 -3.90 6.74
N VAL A 230 -9.17 -4.11 8.04
CA VAL A 230 -10.47 -3.85 8.66
C VAL A 230 -10.43 -2.45 9.27
N PHE A 231 -11.11 -1.51 8.63
CA PHE A 231 -11.12 -0.09 8.98
C PHE A 231 -12.37 0.26 9.79
N ILE A 232 -12.24 0.37 11.10
CA ILE A 232 -13.31 0.69 12.04
C ILE A 232 -13.28 2.19 12.29
N THR A 233 -14.32 2.91 11.88
CA THR A 233 -14.31 4.38 11.96
C THR A 233 -15.53 4.94 12.62
N GLY A 234 -15.31 5.85 13.58
CA GLY A 234 -16.34 6.75 14.08
C GLY A 234 -16.68 7.84 13.05
N PRO A 235 -17.60 8.78 13.40
CA PRO A 235 -18.03 9.87 12.53
C PRO A 235 -16.89 10.82 12.20
N ALA A 236 -16.16 10.53 11.12
CA ALA A 236 -15.00 11.30 10.65
C ALA A 236 -15.36 12.17 9.44
N THR A 237 -14.63 13.28 9.26
CA THR A 237 -14.79 14.17 8.10
C THR A 237 -14.07 13.66 6.86
N VAL A 238 -13.04 12.84 7.04
CA VAL A 238 -12.27 12.23 5.93
C VAL A 238 -12.93 10.92 5.51
N ARG A 239 -13.10 10.75 4.20
CA ARG A 239 -13.67 9.51 3.64
C ARG A 239 -12.77 8.32 3.92
N PRO A 240 -13.33 7.14 4.23
CA PRO A 240 -12.58 5.89 4.31
C PRO A 240 -11.77 5.62 3.04
N PRO A 241 -10.62 4.95 3.13
CA PRO A 241 -9.84 4.60 1.95
C PRO A 241 -10.54 3.51 1.13
N GLU A 242 -10.30 3.52 -0.18
CA GLU A 242 -10.80 2.48 -1.07
C GLU A 242 -10.10 1.13 -0.85
N GLY A 243 -10.80 0.04 -1.11
CA GLY A 243 -10.24 -1.31 -1.07
C GLY A 243 -9.99 -1.88 0.33
N VAL A 244 -10.55 -1.28 1.38
CA VAL A 244 -10.56 -1.79 2.76
C VAL A 244 -11.97 -2.21 3.19
N GLN A 245 -12.08 -3.10 4.17
CA GLN A 245 -13.35 -3.43 4.80
C GLN A 245 -13.71 -2.32 5.79
N VAL A 246 -14.71 -1.51 5.49
CA VAL A 246 -15.16 -0.40 6.35
C VAL A 246 -16.24 -0.87 7.32
N VAL A 247 -16.04 -0.60 8.61
CA VAL A 247 -17.00 -0.84 9.68
C VAL A 247 -17.33 0.51 10.36
N PRO A 248 -18.44 1.16 10.01
CA PRO A 248 -18.85 2.41 10.66
C PRO A 248 -19.39 2.13 12.06
N VAL A 249 -19.00 2.98 13.01
CA VAL A 249 -19.44 2.94 14.41
C VAL A 249 -19.75 4.35 14.89
N GLU A 250 -20.47 4.49 16.00
CA GLU A 250 -20.77 5.80 16.57
C GLU A 250 -20.12 5.97 17.95
N THR A 251 -20.32 5.04 18.87
CA THR A 251 -19.85 5.13 20.25
C THR A 251 -18.57 4.33 20.50
N ALA A 252 -17.94 4.57 21.63
CA ALA A 252 -16.80 3.78 22.11
C ALA A 252 -17.16 2.29 22.30
N ARG A 253 -18.39 2.01 22.76
CA ARG A 253 -18.89 0.64 22.91
C ARG A 253 -19.09 -0.06 21.58
N ASP A 254 -19.61 0.65 20.58
CA ASP A 254 -19.72 0.10 19.21
C ASP A 254 -18.35 -0.18 18.61
N MET A 255 -17.39 0.74 18.79
CA MET A 255 -16.03 0.57 18.34
C MET A 255 -15.35 -0.63 19.03
N HIS A 256 -15.54 -0.77 20.32
CA HIS A 256 -15.04 -1.92 21.08
C HIS A 256 -15.62 -3.24 20.55
N ALA A 257 -16.93 -3.33 20.39
CA ALA A 257 -17.59 -4.52 19.84
C ALA A 257 -17.11 -4.85 18.41
N ALA A 258 -16.95 -3.84 17.56
CA ALA A 258 -16.44 -4.01 16.20
C ALA A 258 -14.98 -4.49 16.18
N VAL A 259 -14.12 -4.00 17.09
CA VAL A 259 -12.73 -4.47 17.24
C VAL A 259 -12.72 -5.94 17.67
N GLN A 260 -13.52 -6.32 18.67
CA GLN A 260 -13.59 -7.70 19.13
C GLN A 260 -14.07 -8.66 18.04
N ALA A 261 -15.07 -8.24 17.24
CA ALA A 261 -15.56 -9.02 16.11
C ALA A 261 -14.57 -9.13 14.93
N ALA A 262 -13.61 -8.21 14.83
CA ALA A 262 -12.58 -8.22 13.80
C ALA A 262 -11.37 -9.09 14.14
N LEU A 263 -11.21 -9.52 15.37
CA LEU A 263 -10.15 -10.46 15.80
C LEU A 263 -10.49 -11.91 15.37
N PRO A 264 -9.50 -12.77 15.14
CA PRO A 264 -8.05 -12.50 15.24
C PRO A 264 -7.50 -11.67 14.10
N ALA A 265 -6.40 -10.97 14.37
CA ALA A 265 -5.66 -10.15 13.38
C ALA A 265 -4.15 -10.22 13.63
N ASP A 266 -3.33 -10.02 12.60
CA ASP A 266 -1.86 -9.99 12.73
C ASP A 266 -1.37 -8.74 13.46
N ALA A 267 -2.03 -7.58 13.23
CA ALA A 267 -1.75 -6.34 13.95
C ALA A 267 -3.02 -5.52 14.21
N GLY A 268 -2.96 -4.64 15.22
CA GLY A 268 -3.96 -3.63 15.51
C GLY A 268 -3.35 -2.24 15.64
N VAL A 269 -3.88 -1.26 14.89
CA VAL A 269 -3.47 0.14 14.94
C VAL A 269 -4.62 0.99 15.47
N PHE A 270 -4.48 1.50 16.69
CA PHE A 270 -5.54 2.20 17.42
C PHE A 270 -5.31 3.72 17.34
N ALA A 271 -5.79 4.33 16.24
CA ALA A 271 -5.64 5.76 15.95
C ALA A 271 -6.92 6.57 16.17
N ALA A 272 -8.01 5.92 16.61
CA ALA A 272 -9.26 6.61 16.94
C ALA A 272 -9.12 7.51 18.16
N ALA A 273 -9.81 8.64 18.14
CA ALA A 273 -9.94 9.56 19.28
C ALA A 273 -11.19 9.18 20.11
N VAL A 274 -11.06 8.08 20.83
CA VAL A 274 -12.13 7.54 21.67
C VAL A 274 -12.36 8.47 22.88
N ALA A 275 -13.61 8.78 23.17
CA ALA A 275 -13.96 9.54 24.37
C ALA A 275 -13.77 8.68 25.63
N ASP A 276 -13.11 9.22 26.65
CA ASP A 276 -12.83 8.48 27.90
C ASP A 276 -14.12 8.24 28.70
N TRP A 277 -15.10 9.11 28.55
CA TRP A 277 -16.36 9.08 29.31
C TRP A 277 -17.57 9.16 28.42
N ARG A 278 -18.67 8.56 28.89
CA ARG A 278 -20.02 8.68 28.35
C ARG A 278 -21.00 9.11 29.43
N VAL A 279 -22.16 9.56 29.05
CA VAL A 279 -23.25 9.77 29.99
C VAL A 279 -23.83 8.40 30.41
N ALA A 280 -23.98 8.17 31.71
CA ALA A 280 -24.49 6.90 32.25
C ALA A 280 -25.87 6.52 31.71
N SER A 281 -26.72 7.52 31.45
CA SER A 281 -28.04 7.34 30.89
C SER A 281 -28.32 8.45 29.86
N ALA A 282 -28.11 8.15 28.58
CA ALA A 282 -28.50 9.03 27.50
C ALA A 282 -30.06 9.15 27.45
N SER A 283 -30.52 10.33 27.14
CA SER A 283 -31.97 10.59 27.05
C SER A 283 -32.45 10.39 25.61
N ASP A 284 -33.57 9.70 25.44
CA ASP A 284 -34.28 9.56 24.14
C ASP A 284 -34.94 10.86 23.66
N ARG A 285 -34.96 11.88 24.50
CA ARG A 285 -35.56 13.19 24.21
C ARG A 285 -34.56 14.30 24.55
N LYS A 286 -34.63 15.39 23.78
CA LYS A 286 -33.80 16.58 24.05
C LYS A 286 -34.04 17.07 25.48
N LEU A 287 -32.97 17.06 26.28
CA LEU A 287 -33.00 17.57 27.65
C LEU A 287 -33.23 19.08 27.65
N LYS A 288 -34.21 19.55 28.40
CA LYS A 288 -34.55 20.98 28.55
C LYS A 288 -34.19 21.45 29.97
N LYS A 289 -33.85 22.73 30.10
CA LYS A 289 -33.74 23.38 31.40
C LYS A 289 -35.11 23.32 32.10
N THR A 290 -35.14 22.88 33.34
CA THR A 290 -36.34 22.84 34.19
C THR A 290 -36.34 23.99 35.18
N LYS A 291 -37.41 24.13 35.95
CA LYS A 291 -37.47 25.12 37.04
C LYS A 291 -36.42 24.88 38.12
N ASP A 292 -35.98 23.64 38.26
CA ASP A 292 -34.94 23.20 39.21
C ASP A 292 -33.49 23.39 38.69
N GLY A 293 -33.33 23.98 37.52
CA GLY A 293 -32.04 24.31 36.93
C GLY A 293 -31.65 23.43 35.72
N MET A 294 -30.32 23.27 35.50
CA MET A 294 -29.78 22.45 34.42
C MET A 294 -29.84 20.96 34.77
N PRO A 295 -30.05 20.08 33.80
CA PRO A 295 -29.97 18.63 34.02
C PRO A 295 -28.58 18.27 34.57
N ARG A 296 -28.55 17.43 35.60
CA ARG A 296 -27.29 16.84 36.11
C ARG A 296 -26.99 15.61 35.26
N LEU A 297 -25.82 15.57 34.68
CA LEU A 297 -25.32 14.40 33.94
C LEU A 297 -24.40 13.59 34.87
N ALA A 298 -24.68 12.30 34.99
CA ALA A 298 -23.73 11.34 35.58
C ALA A 298 -22.87 10.75 34.46
N PHE A 299 -21.57 10.63 34.72
CA PHE A 299 -20.62 10.06 33.76
C PHE A 299 -20.16 8.69 34.20
N GLU A 300 -19.86 7.86 33.23
CA GLU A 300 -19.24 6.53 33.36
C GLU A 300 -18.06 6.45 32.40
N GLU A 301 -17.06 5.64 32.77
CA GLU A 301 -15.92 5.37 31.89
C GLU A 301 -16.34 4.52 30.69
N ASN A 302 -15.71 4.80 29.57
CA ASN A 302 -15.81 4.00 28.36
C ASN A 302 -14.80 2.82 28.42
N PRO A 303 -15.02 1.74 27.64
CA PRO A 303 -14.04 0.65 27.54
C PRO A 303 -12.71 1.16 26.99
N ASP A 304 -11.64 0.69 27.61
CA ASP A 304 -10.26 1.00 27.17
C ASP A 304 -9.81 -0.01 26.11
N ILE A 305 -10.23 0.22 24.86
CA ILE A 305 -10.07 -0.69 23.72
C ILE A 305 -8.60 -1.09 23.55
N LEU A 306 -7.68 -0.12 23.60
CA LEU A 306 -6.24 -0.38 23.42
C LEU A 306 -5.70 -1.31 24.51
N ARG A 307 -6.02 -1.02 25.77
CA ARG A 307 -5.60 -1.82 26.91
C ARG A 307 -6.20 -3.23 26.87
N GLU A 308 -7.48 -3.34 26.57
CA GLU A 308 -8.15 -4.63 26.54
C GLU A 308 -7.56 -5.54 25.47
N VAL A 309 -7.37 -5.03 24.23
CA VAL A 309 -6.75 -5.81 23.15
C VAL A 309 -5.29 -6.15 23.47
N ALA A 310 -4.53 -5.21 24.02
CA ALA A 310 -3.13 -5.44 24.36
C ALA A 310 -2.94 -6.48 25.49
N SER A 311 -3.92 -6.64 26.38
CA SER A 311 -3.88 -7.58 27.51
C SER A 311 -4.53 -8.94 27.24
N GLN A 312 -5.09 -9.16 26.03
CA GLN A 312 -5.69 -10.45 25.67
C GLN A 312 -4.65 -11.58 25.68
N THR A 313 -5.04 -12.74 26.18
CA THR A 313 -4.22 -13.96 26.16
C THR A 313 -4.51 -14.84 24.95
N GLN A 314 -5.72 -14.71 24.39
CA GLN A 314 -6.14 -15.36 23.14
C GLN A 314 -6.48 -14.28 22.12
N ASP A 315 -6.19 -14.54 20.86
CA ASP A 315 -6.47 -13.66 19.72
C ASP A 315 -5.82 -12.25 19.80
N ARG A 316 -4.85 -12.05 20.72
CA ARG A 316 -4.06 -10.81 20.77
C ARG A 316 -3.28 -10.66 19.46
N PRO A 317 -3.41 -9.52 18.76
CA PRO A 317 -2.57 -9.26 17.60
C PRO A 317 -1.08 -9.37 17.92
N GLY A 318 -0.29 -9.91 17.00
CA GLY A 318 1.17 -10.01 17.15
C GLY A 318 1.86 -8.65 17.33
N LEU A 319 1.21 -7.57 16.85
CA LEU A 319 1.66 -6.19 17.04
C LEU A 319 0.47 -5.30 17.37
N VAL A 320 0.55 -4.59 18.51
CA VAL A 320 -0.46 -3.62 18.97
C VAL A 320 0.14 -2.23 19.02
N VAL A 321 -0.37 -1.33 18.18
CA VAL A 321 0.10 0.06 18.04
C VAL A 321 -0.97 1.02 18.52
N GLY A 322 -0.64 1.83 19.53
CA GLY A 322 -1.50 2.91 20.02
C GLY A 322 -1.03 4.28 19.54
N PHE A 323 -1.90 5.27 19.64
CA PHE A 323 -1.58 6.68 19.41
C PHE A 323 -1.69 7.48 20.72
N ALA A 324 -0.82 8.48 20.88
CA ALA A 324 -0.86 9.42 21.98
C ALA A 324 -0.75 10.85 21.44
N ALA A 325 -1.78 11.63 21.72
CA ALA A 325 -1.82 13.07 21.43
C ALA A 325 -1.62 13.82 22.74
N GLU A 326 -0.43 14.36 22.95
CA GLU A 326 -0.04 15.00 24.19
C GLU A 326 0.22 16.51 23.96
N THR A 327 0.12 17.32 25.00
CA THR A 327 0.34 18.77 24.91
C THR A 327 1.61 19.23 25.59
N ASN A 328 2.23 18.38 26.42
CA ASN A 328 3.47 18.61 27.17
C ASN A 328 4.12 17.26 27.50
N ASP A 329 5.42 17.26 27.78
CA ASP A 329 6.20 16.08 28.21
C ASP A 329 5.89 14.81 27.39
N VAL A 330 5.82 15.00 26.06
CA VAL A 330 5.28 14.01 25.11
C VAL A 330 5.92 12.63 25.24
N VAL A 331 7.24 12.56 25.37
CA VAL A 331 7.98 11.29 25.49
C VAL A 331 7.64 10.59 26.80
N GLU A 332 7.67 11.33 27.93
CA GLU A 332 7.41 10.78 29.25
C GLU A 332 5.98 10.24 29.34
N HIS A 333 4.98 11.06 28.95
CA HIS A 333 3.57 10.67 28.97
C HIS A 333 3.26 9.50 28.05
N ALA A 334 3.82 9.51 26.83
CA ALA A 334 3.60 8.45 25.86
C ALA A 334 4.29 7.14 26.28
N THR A 335 5.49 7.19 26.90
CA THR A 335 6.16 6.03 27.46
C THR A 335 5.36 5.44 28.62
N ALA A 336 4.90 6.26 29.55
CA ALA A 336 4.02 5.84 30.63
C ALA A 336 2.71 5.21 30.09
N LYS A 337 2.13 5.81 29.05
CA LYS A 337 0.95 5.29 28.36
C LYS A 337 1.21 3.91 27.76
N ARG A 338 2.33 3.73 27.04
CA ARG A 338 2.70 2.42 26.46
C ARG A 338 2.74 1.31 27.54
N LEU A 339 3.44 1.57 28.62
CA LEU A 339 3.57 0.62 29.72
C LEU A 339 2.22 0.32 30.39
N ARG A 340 1.42 1.35 30.69
CA ARG A 340 0.11 1.22 31.32
C ARG A 340 -0.90 0.48 30.44
N LYS A 341 -0.86 0.67 29.12
CA LYS A 341 -1.75 0.02 28.16
C LYS A 341 -1.28 -1.37 27.75
N GLY A 342 0.01 -1.68 27.93
CA GLY A 342 0.61 -2.96 27.53
C GLY A 342 0.73 -3.16 26.02
N CYS A 343 0.68 -2.07 25.24
CA CYS A 343 0.86 -2.14 23.80
C CYS A 343 2.35 -2.16 23.41
N ASP A 344 2.64 -2.67 22.21
CA ASP A 344 4.01 -2.84 21.74
C ASP A 344 4.61 -1.49 21.34
N TRP A 345 3.85 -0.68 20.60
CA TRP A 345 4.27 0.63 20.13
C TRP A 345 3.28 1.74 20.50
N ILE A 346 3.82 2.95 20.73
CA ILE A 346 3.04 4.20 20.78
C ILE A 346 3.58 5.15 19.74
N VAL A 347 2.69 5.68 18.92
CA VAL A 347 2.94 6.79 18.00
C VAL A 347 2.49 8.07 18.69
N ALA A 348 3.44 8.83 19.21
CA ALA A 348 3.18 10.05 19.98
C ALA A 348 3.35 11.30 19.11
N ASN A 349 2.48 12.29 19.31
CA ASN A 349 2.60 13.59 18.68
C ASN A 349 2.24 14.72 19.64
N ASP A 350 2.92 15.85 19.49
CA ASP A 350 2.60 17.09 20.21
C ASP A 350 1.43 17.78 19.50
N VAL A 351 0.29 17.85 20.17
CA VAL A 351 -0.92 18.51 19.65
C VAL A 351 -1.19 19.85 20.35
N SER A 352 -0.18 20.41 21.02
CA SER A 352 -0.29 21.76 21.61
C SER A 352 -0.69 22.79 20.55
N PRO A 353 -1.44 23.84 20.90
CA PRO A 353 -1.89 24.87 19.94
C PRO A 353 -0.74 25.52 19.15
N ALA A 354 0.45 25.59 19.72
CA ALA A 354 1.63 26.19 19.10
C ALA A 354 2.15 25.38 17.89
N THR A 355 1.89 24.07 17.82
CA THR A 355 2.37 23.21 16.73
C THR A 355 1.51 23.25 15.47
N GLY A 356 0.22 23.62 15.59
CA GLY A 356 -0.75 23.61 14.49
C GLY A 356 -1.03 22.21 13.89
N ILE A 357 -0.62 21.12 14.57
CA ILE A 357 -0.73 19.74 14.09
C ILE A 357 -2.17 19.24 14.14
N MET A 358 -2.95 19.65 15.15
CA MET A 358 -4.34 19.23 15.28
C MET A 358 -5.19 19.83 14.14
N GLY A 359 -5.69 18.98 13.25
CA GLY A 359 -6.44 19.41 12.04
C GLY A 359 -5.55 19.81 10.85
N GLY A 360 -4.22 19.92 11.01
CA GLY A 360 -3.28 20.22 9.93
C GLY A 360 -3.00 19.04 9.00
N ALA A 361 -2.34 19.32 7.86
CA ALA A 361 -1.94 18.33 6.86
C ALA A 361 -0.66 17.57 7.26
N GLU A 362 0.18 18.13 8.12
CA GLU A 362 1.46 17.58 8.56
C GLU A 362 1.39 17.05 9.99
N ASN A 363 2.41 16.27 10.36
CA ASN A 363 2.61 15.78 11.71
C ASN A 363 4.09 15.66 12.03
N THR A 364 4.43 15.76 13.33
CA THR A 364 5.74 15.42 13.91
C THR A 364 5.48 14.28 14.88
N VAL A 365 6.16 13.17 14.72
CA VAL A 365 5.87 11.94 15.44
C VAL A 365 7.11 11.43 16.15
N ILE A 366 6.90 10.86 17.33
CA ILE A 366 7.88 10.08 18.06
C ILE A 366 7.31 8.65 18.17
N LEU A 367 8.01 7.68 17.60
CA LEU A 367 7.66 6.28 17.74
C LEU A 367 8.36 5.72 18.98
N ILE A 368 7.60 5.23 19.95
CA ILE A 368 8.10 4.65 21.21
C ILE A 368 7.84 3.15 21.20
N THR A 369 8.91 2.38 21.37
CA THR A 369 8.91 0.91 21.38
C THR A 369 9.56 0.38 22.67
N ALA A 370 9.78 -0.92 22.77
CA ALA A 370 10.56 -1.51 23.87
C ALA A 370 12.06 -1.23 23.74
N GLU A 371 12.54 -1.05 22.51
CA GLU A 371 13.94 -0.79 22.18
C GLU A 371 14.34 0.68 22.35
N GLY A 372 13.36 1.59 22.49
CA GLY A 372 13.60 3.02 22.66
C GLY A 372 12.66 3.91 21.87
N GLU A 373 13.11 5.13 21.59
CA GLU A 373 12.35 6.15 20.88
C GLU A 373 13.01 6.52 19.54
N GLU A 374 12.18 6.79 18.54
CA GLU A 374 12.61 7.26 17.22
C GLU A 374 11.87 8.55 16.86
N HIS A 375 12.60 9.64 16.70
CA HIS A 375 12.04 10.93 16.33
C HIS A 375 11.92 11.05 14.81
N TRP A 376 10.73 11.36 14.32
CA TRP A 376 10.48 11.62 12.91
C TRP A 376 10.32 13.10 12.66
N PRO A 377 10.97 13.65 11.61
CA PRO A 377 10.84 15.07 11.29
C PRO A 377 9.39 15.41 10.93
N ARG A 378 9.09 16.70 10.95
CA ARG A 378 7.79 17.19 10.46
C ARG A 378 7.60 16.82 8.99
N MET A 379 6.51 16.12 8.68
CA MET A 379 6.20 15.62 7.35
C MET A 379 4.69 15.50 7.14
N PRO A 380 4.21 15.41 5.89
CA PRO A 380 2.80 15.11 5.59
C PRO A 380 2.31 13.83 6.28
N LYS A 381 1.05 13.82 6.71
CA LYS A 381 0.43 12.66 7.38
C LYS A 381 0.49 11.38 6.56
N ASP A 382 0.45 11.47 5.23
CA ASP A 382 0.61 10.32 4.34
C ASP A 382 2.04 9.74 4.42
N GLN A 383 3.08 10.57 4.55
CA GLN A 383 4.46 10.09 4.73
C GLN A 383 4.66 9.46 6.11
N VAL A 384 4.07 10.03 7.17
CA VAL A 384 4.05 9.41 8.50
C VAL A 384 3.41 8.02 8.43
N ALA A 385 2.27 7.92 7.74
CA ALA A 385 1.54 6.68 7.56
C ALA A 385 2.33 5.64 6.77
N GLN A 386 2.98 6.06 5.69
CA GLN A 386 3.84 5.20 4.86
C GLN A 386 4.99 4.63 5.70
N ARG A 387 5.72 5.49 6.42
CA ARG A 387 6.84 5.06 7.28
C ARG A 387 6.39 4.11 8.40
N LEU A 388 5.23 4.36 9.01
CA LEU A 388 4.66 3.46 10.01
C LEU A 388 4.28 2.11 9.40
N ALA A 389 3.64 2.11 8.24
CA ALA A 389 3.24 0.88 7.55
C ALA A 389 4.46 0.04 7.13
N GLU A 390 5.55 0.65 6.67
CA GLU A 390 6.81 -0.03 6.35
C GLU A 390 7.44 -0.69 7.59
N LYS A 391 7.44 0.00 8.74
CA LYS A 391 7.92 -0.58 10.01
C LYS A 391 7.04 -1.74 10.48
N ILE A 392 5.72 -1.61 10.38
CA ILE A 392 4.78 -2.70 10.68
C ILE A 392 5.07 -3.90 9.77
N ALA A 393 5.29 -3.66 8.47
CA ALA A 393 5.63 -4.71 7.53
C ALA A 393 6.93 -5.43 7.90
N ALA A 394 7.99 -4.67 8.19
CA ALA A 394 9.27 -5.25 8.60
C ALA A 394 9.17 -6.10 9.88
N THR A 395 8.27 -5.73 10.80
CA THR A 395 8.05 -6.47 12.05
C THR A 395 7.23 -7.76 11.83
N LEU A 396 6.18 -7.70 10.99
CA LEU A 396 5.31 -8.85 10.73
C LEU A 396 5.89 -9.85 9.73
N THR A 397 6.86 -9.43 8.93
CA THR A 397 7.54 -10.25 7.93
C THR A 397 9.06 -10.06 8.03
N PRO A 398 9.68 -10.48 9.15
CA PRO A 398 11.13 -10.37 9.29
C PRO A 398 11.81 -11.11 8.12
N PRO A 399 12.92 -10.57 7.59
CA PRO A 399 13.68 -11.27 6.56
C PRO A 399 14.01 -12.67 7.08
N VAL A 400 13.81 -13.69 6.23
CA VAL A 400 14.21 -15.06 6.54
C VAL A 400 15.70 -15.01 6.81
N SER A 401 16.10 -15.14 8.08
CA SER A 401 17.50 -15.26 8.46
C SER A 401 17.99 -16.53 7.80
N GLY A 402 18.77 -16.35 6.73
CA GLY A 402 19.45 -17.45 6.05
C GLY A 402 20.33 -18.18 7.06
N GLY A 403 19.93 -19.43 7.35
CA GLY A 403 20.78 -20.38 8.03
C GLY A 403 21.87 -20.90 7.11
#